data_fbf104ab9574cb59e5c3fb710c533276
#
_entry.id   fbf104ab9574cb59e5c3fb710c533276
#
_cell.length_a   1.000
_cell.length_b   1.000
_cell.length_c   1.000
_cell.angle_alpha   90.00
_cell.angle_beta   90.00
_cell.angle_gamma   90.00
#
_symmetry.space_group_name_H-M   'P 1'
#
loop_
_entity.id
_entity.type
_entity.pdbx_description
1 polymer ?
#
loop_
_entity_poly.entity_id
_entity_poly.type
_entity_poly.pdbx_seq_one_letter_code
_entity_poly.pdbx_strand_id
1 'polypeptide(L)'
;MFYSIVDLVEQASTQYEGNVAELMIATEFELTGREREEVLRLMTRNLEVMIDSVRLGLNENQSRSGLTGGDAAKLDRYIKSGKTLSDLTVLTAAKNAIAVNEHNAKMGLVCATPTAGSAGCLPAVLTAATQKLGLNRQQQLDFLLTAGEFGLVIANNASISGAEGGCQAEVGSASAMSAAALTLAAGGTPYQASQAVCFVIKNMLGLICDPVAGLVEVPCVKRNAMGASYAFVAADMALAGIESKIPVDEVIDAMYQVGSSLPTAFRETAEGGLAATPTGRNLQKEIFGE
;
A
#
# COMPACT_ATOMS: atom_id res chain seq x y z
N MET A 1 -11.85 1.04 -19.38
CA MET A 1 -11.85 1.31 -17.93
C MET A 1 -12.61 0.20 -17.22
N PHE A 2 -12.03 -0.46 -16.21
CA PHE A 2 -12.66 -1.56 -15.48
C PHE A 2 -13.40 -1.07 -14.25
N TYR A 3 -14.57 -1.68 -14.00
CA TYR A 3 -15.36 -1.55 -12.78
C TYR A 3 -15.46 -2.87 -12.01
N SER A 4 -14.69 -3.90 -12.43
CA SER A 4 -14.69 -5.23 -11.86
C SER A 4 -13.29 -5.83 -11.95
N ILE A 5 -12.81 -6.40 -10.85
CA ILE A 5 -11.56 -7.20 -10.87
C ILE A 5 -11.77 -8.49 -11.66
N VAL A 6 -12.97 -9.04 -11.66
CA VAL A 6 -13.27 -10.24 -12.45
C VAL A 6 -13.10 -9.96 -13.94
N ASP A 7 -13.62 -8.84 -14.46
CA ASP A 7 -13.46 -8.44 -15.85
C ASP A 7 -12.00 -8.15 -16.20
N LEU A 8 -11.27 -7.47 -15.30
CA LEU A 8 -9.83 -7.25 -15.44
C LEU A 8 -9.07 -8.57 -15.60
N VAL A 9 -9.34 -9.54 -14.70
CA VAL A 9 -8.70 -10.87 -14.70
C VAL A 9 -9.02 -11.62 -15.99
N GLU A 10 -10.27 -11.61 -16.44
CA GLU A 10 -10.71 -12.23 -17.68
C GLU A 10 -10.01 -11.61 -18.90
N GLN A 11 -10.00 -10.30 -19.01
CA GLN A 11 -9.37 -9.62 -20.12
C GLN A 11 -7.84 -9.79 -20.13
N ALA A 12 -7.18 -9.66 -18.96
CA ALA A 12 -5.75 -9.92 -18.85
C ALA A 12 -5.40 -11.34 -19.32
N SER A 13 -6.21 -12.33 -18.91
CA SER A 13 -5.95 -13.75 -19.24
C SER A 13 -6.21 -14.06 -20.70
N THR A 14 -7.25 -13.49 -21.32
CA THR A 14 -7.68 -13.86 -22.69
C THR A 14 -7.01 -13.03 -23.78
N GLN A 15 -6.66 -11.76 -23.51
CA GLN A 15 -6.16 -10.82 -24.53
C GLN A 15 -4.69 -10.44 -24.33
N TYR A 16 -4.14 -10.61 -23.11
CA TYR A 16 -2.80 -10.17 -22.76
C TYR A 16 -1.93 -11.29 -22.16
N GLU A 17 -2.29 -12.55 -22.37
CA GLU A 17 -1.52 -13.72 -21.88
C GLU A 17 -1.22 -13.68 -20.37
N GLY A 18 -2.11 -13.03 -19.60
CA GLY A 18 -1.94 -12.83 -18.16
C GLY A 18 -1.12 -11.59 -17.78
N ASN A 19 -0.66 -10.80 -18.74
CA ASN A 19 0.15 -9.60 -18.50
C ASN A 19 -0.71 -8.38 -18.17
N VAL A 20 -0.98 -8.16 -16.89
CA VAL A 20 -1.76 -7.00 -16.41
C VAL A 20 -1.04 -5.68 -16.62
N ALA A 21 0.29 -5.64 -16.69
CA ALA A 21 1.02 -4.41 -16.96
C ALA A 21 0.76 -3.91 -18.38
N GLU A 22 0.69 -4.80 -19.37
CA GLU A 22 0.32 -4.46 -20.75
C GLU A 22 -1.15 -4.00 -20.84
N LEU A 23 -2.04 -4.66 -20.09
CA LEU A 23 -3.43 -4.22 -20.00
C LEU A 23 -3.53 -2.81 -19.42
N MET A 24 -2.77 -2.47 -18.35
CA MET A 24 -2.74 -1.12 -17.79
C MET A 24 -2.26 -0.07 -18.80
N ILE A 25 -1.25 -0.38 -19.61
CA ILE A 25 -0.78 0.52 -20.66
C ILE A 25 -1.89 0.77 -21.69
N ALA A 26 -2.62 -0.26 -22.09
CA ALA A 26 -3.76 -0.12 -23.01
C ALA A 26 -4.90 0.69 -22.37
N THR A 27 -5.22 0.43 -21.10
CA THR A 27 -6.22 1.20 -20.32
C THR A 27 -5.84 2.68 -20.26
N GLU A 28 -4.57 2.99 -19.98
CA GLU A 28 -4.09 4.37 -19.90
C GLU A 28 -4.19 5.07 -21.27
N PHE A 29 -3.87 4.36 -22.36
CA PHE A 29 -4.02 4.89 -23.71
C PHE A 29 -5.50 5.21 -24.04
N GLU A 30 -6.41 4.31 -23.71
CA GLU A 30 -7.85 4.53 -23.91
C GLU A 30 -8.39 5.73 -23.12
N LEU A 31 -7.91 5.90 -21.88
CA LEU A 31 -8.39 6.95 -20.97
C LEU A 31 -7.81 8.33 -21.28
N THR A 32 -6.54 8.39 -21.65
CA THR A 32 -5.77 9.65 -21.70
C THR A 32 -5.15 9.95 -23.06
N GLY A 33 -5.09 8.97 -23.97
CA GLY A 33 -4.37 9.05 -25.25
C GLY A 33 -2.84 9.00 -25.10
N ARG A 34 -2.31 8.68 -23.91
CA ARG A 34 -0.86 8.59 -23.69
C ARG A 34 -0.28 7.36 -24.36
N GLU A 35 0.74 7.57 -25.17
CA GLU A 35 1.49 6.49 -25.78
C GLU A 35 2.33 5.71 -24.75
N ARG A 36 2.60 4.46 -25.06
CA ARG A 36 3.38 3.53 -24.21
C ARG A 36 4.66 4.15 -23.64
N GLU A 37 5.45 4.79 -24.49
CA GLU A 37 6.72 5.40 -24.09
C GLU A 37 6.53 6.48 -23.03
N GLU A 38 5.48 7.27 -23.14
CA GLU A 38 5.17 8.29 -22.14
C GLU A 38 4.72 7.68 -20.82
N VAL A 39 3.86 6.66 -20.85
CA VAL A 39 3.44 5.92 -19.64
C VAL A 39 4.66 5.34 -18.91
N LEU A 40 5.55 4.64 -19.64
CA LEU A 40 6.75 4.06 -19.06
C LEU A 40 7.72 5.12 -18.52
N ARG A 41 7.85 6.26 -19.22
CA ARG A 41 8.67 7.39 -18.76
C ARG A 41 8.16 7.97 -17.44
N LEU A 42 6.85 8.18 -17.32
CA LEU A 42 6.23 8.70 -16.10
C LEU A 42 6.33 7.69 -14.96
N MET A 43 6.09 6.41 -15.24
CA MET A 43 6.21 5.35 -14.25
C MET A 43 7.66 5.16 -13.78
N THR A 44 8.65 5.34 -14.68
CA THR A 44 10.06 5.34 -14.34
C THR A 44 10.40 6.42 -13.31
N ARG A 45 9.86 7.63 -13.49
CA ARG A 45 10.04 8.72 -12.51
C ARG A 45 9.42 8.38 -11.15
N ASN A 46 8.22 7.79 -11.14
CA ASN A 46 7.58 7.36 -9.90
C ASN A 46 8.42 6.28 -9.20
N LEU A 47 8.92 5.30 -9.95
CA LEU A 47 9.79 4.25 -9.43
C LEU A 47 11.05 4.83 -8.76
N GLU A 48 11.70 5.84 -9.37
CA GLU A 48 12.87 6.49 -8.82
C GLU A 48 12.55 7.21 -7.49
N VAL A 49 11.45 7.94 -7.44
CA VAL A 49 10.98 8.58 -6.20
C VAL A 49 10.70 7.54 -5.11
N MET A 50 10.07 6.43 -5.45
CA MET A 50 9.77 5.35 -4.51
C MET A 50 11.05 4.71 -3.94
N ILE A 51 12.03 4.39 -4.78
CA ILE A 51 13.32 3.84 -4.34
C ILE A 51 14.08 4.84 -3.46
N ASP A 52 14.10 6.10 -3.87
CA ASP A 52 14.77 7.17 -3.11
C ASP A 52 14.08 7.41 -1.76
N SER A 53 12.75 7.38 -1.69
CA SER A 53 12.04 7.56 -0.43
C SER A 53 12.37 6.48 0.59
N VAL A 54 12.52 5.22 0.17
CA VAL A 54 13.00 4.12 1.03
C VAL A 54 14.43 4.41 1.52
N ARG A 55 15.33 4.76 0.61
CA ARG A 55 16.75 5.00 0.92
C ARG A 55 16.94 6.21 1.86
N LEU A 56 16.25 7.31 1.57
CA LEU A 56 16.36 8.57 2.32
C LEU A 56 15.67 8.50 3.68
N GLY A 57 14.65 7.63 3.83
CA GLY A 57 13.96 7.41 5.09
C GLY A 57 14.76 6.60 6.12
N LEU A 58 15.77 5.84 5.68
CA LEU A 58 16.66 5.05 6.55
C LEU A 58 17.67 5.96 7.28
N ASN A 59 17.18 6.80 8.18
CA ASN A 59 18.00 7.69 9.02
C ASN A 59 17.42 7.80 10.43
N GLU A 60 18.13 8.46 11.35
CA GLU A 60 17.72 8.61 12.76
C GLU A 60 17.03 9.94 13.08
N ASN A 61 16.81 10.80 12.07
CA ASN A 61 16.20 12.10 12.29
C ASN A 61 14.72 11.97 12.69
N GLN A 62 14.29 12.83 13.59
CA GLN A 62 12.89 12.96 13.99
C GLN A 62 12.10 13.82 13.00
N SER A 63 10.77 13.60 12.94
CA SER A 63 9.83 14.53 12.30
C SER A 63 9.77 15.86 13.05
N ARG A 64 9.15 16.88 12.44
CA ARG A 64 8.98 18.18 13.08
C ARG A 64 8.10 18.12 14.35
N SER A 65 7.13 17.22 14.36
CA SER A 65 6.27 16.97 15.53
C SER A 65 6.97 16.20 16.66
N GLY A 66 8.03 15.46 16.34
CA GLY A 66 8.69 14.54 17.25
C GLY A 66 7.96 13.20 17.42
N LEU A 67 6.80 12.99 16.77
CA LEU A 67 6.01 11.76 16.93
C LEU A 67 6.63 10.54 16.28
N THR A 68 7.44 10.71 15.24
CA THR A 68 8.09 9.61 14.51
C THR A 68 9.50 9.99 14.05
N GLY A 69 10.31 8.96 13.76
CA GLY A 69 11.67 9.09 13.24
C GLY A 69 12.63 8.10 13.86
N GLY A 70 13.50 7.53 13.03
CA GLY A 70 14.52 6.58 13.43
C GLY A 70 14.06 5.15 13.67
N ASP A 71 12.77 4.84 13.52
CA ASP A 71 12.26 3.48 13.75
C ASP A 71 12.66 2.54 12.61
N ALA A 72 12.73 3.04 11.37
CA ALA A 72 13.28 2.29 10.25
C ALA A 72 14.75 1.88 10.52
N ALA A 73 15.56 2.79 11.02
CA ALA A 73 16.95 2.52 11.38
C ALA A 73 17.09 1.54 12.56
N LYS A 74 16.19 1.61 13.55
CA LYS A 74 16.13 0.64 14.66
C LYS A 74 15.83 -0.77 14.12
N LEU A 75 14.82 -0.88 13.24
CA LEU A 75 14.45 -2.19 12.66
C LEU A 75 15.57 -2.73 11.76
N ASP A 76 16.25 -1.88 10.99
CA ASP A 76 17.40 -2.28 10.18
C ASP A 76 18.55 -2.87 11.04
N ARG A 77 18.87 -2.23 12.18
CA ARG A 77 19.86 -2.77 13.14
C ARG A 77 19.41 -4.11 13.73
N TYR A 78 18.11 -4.24 14.05
CA TYR A 78 17.58 -5.48 14.58
C TYR A 78 17.63 -6.62 13.54
N ILE A 79 17.30 -6.35 12.29
CA ILE A 79 17.44 -7.31 11.18
C ILE A 79 18.90 -7.77 11.07
N LYS A 80 19.86 -6.84 11.08
CA LYS A 80 21.28 -7.13 11.00
C LYS A 80 21.82 -7.93 12.17
N SER A 81 21.15 -7.92 13.33
CA SER A 81 21.54 -8.71 14.50
C SER A 81 21.31 -10.22 14.35
N GLY A 82 20.52 -10.64 13.35
CA GLY A 82 20.17 -12.05 13.12
C GLY A 82 19.23 -12.67 14.16
N LYS A 83 18.62 -11.85 15.05
CA LYS A 83 17.73 -12.32 16.14
C LYS A 83 16.25 -12.20 15.78
N THR A 84 15.93 -12.11 14.49
CA THR A 84 14.57 -11.91 14.01
C THR A 84 13.70 -13.15 14.19
N LEU A 85 12.40 -12.95 14.42
CA LEU A 85 11.41 -14.02 14.53
C LEU A 85 10.75 -14.32 13.18
N SER A 86 10.59 -13.29 12.33
CA SER A 86 9.95 -13.41 11.03
C SER A 86 10.98 -13.52 9.90
N ASP A 87 10.53 -13.91 8.69
CA ASP A 87 11.34 -13.94 7.48
C ASP A 87 11.93 -12.55 7.17
N LEU A 88 13.17 -12.55 6.67
CA LEU A 88 13.90 -11.31 6.40
C LEU A 88 13.24 -10.45 5.31
N THR A 89 12.56 -11.07 4.34
CA THR A 89 11.87 -10.35 3.25
C THR A 89 10.70 -9.54 3.81
N VAL A 90 9.87 -10.16 4.65
CA VAL A 90 8.73 -9.50 5.30
C VAL A 90 9.19 -8.37 6.21
N LEU A 91 10.24 -8.59 7.00
CA LEU A 91 10.81 -7.54 7.85
C LEU A 91 11.48 -6.42 7.05
N THR A 92 12.09 -6.73 5.90
CA THR A 92 12.62 -5.72 4.98
C THR A 92 11.49 -4.86 4.43
N ALA A 93 10.37 -5.45 4.04
CA ALA A 93 9.19 -4.69 3.61
C ALA A 93 8.65 -3.80 4.75
N ALA A 94 8.50 -4.34 5.95
CA ALA A 94 8.06 -3.54 7.11
C ALA A 94 9.00 -2.36 7.39
N LYS A 95 10.32 -2.59 7.39
CA LYS A 95 11.35 -1.55 7.55
C LYS A 95 11.25 -0.48 6.47
N ASN A 96 11.14 -0.91 5.21
CA ASN A 96 11.07 0.01 4.07
C ASN A 96 9.80 0.86 4.11
N ALA A 97 8.65 0.29 4.53
CA ALA A 97 7.40 1.05 4.71
C ALA A 97 7.53 2.11 5.81
N ILE A 98 8.17 1.78 6.94
CA ILE A 98 8.49 2.76 7.99
C ILE A 98 9.38 3.86 7.41
N ALA A 99 10.43 3.50 6.66
CA ALA A 99 11.35 4.47 6.07
C ALA A 99 10.64 5.49 5.17
N VAL A 100 9.78 5.02 4.25
CA VAL A 100 9.01 5.91 3.36
C VAL A 100 8.12 6.87 4.16
N ASN A 101 7.41 6.36 5.17
CA ASN A 101 6.51 7.20 5.94
C ASN A 101 7.25 8.15 6.89
N GLU A 102 8.38 7.77 7.45
CA GLU A 102 9.26 8.70 8.18
C GLU A 102 9.87 9.75 7.26
N HIS A 103 10.16 9.41 5.99
CA HIS A 103 10.59 10.39 4.99
C HIS A 103 9.46 11.38 4.67
N ASN A 104 8.23 10.89 4.47
CA ASN A 104 7.04 11.72 4.28
C ASN A 104 6.80 12.66 5.47
N ALA A 105 6.85 12.16 6.71
CA ALA A 105 6.67 12.95 7.94
C ALA A 105 7.74 14.06 8.11
N LYS A 106 8.89 13.93 7.45
CA LYS A 106 9.96 14.90 7.39
C LYS A 106 9.87 15.82 6.16
N MET A 107 8.71 15.88 5.49
CA MET A 107 8.47 16.65 4.27
C MET A 107 9.29 16.19 3.06
N GLY A 108 9.68 14.93 3.04
CA GLY A 108 10.33 14.31 1.90
C GLY A 108 9.36 14.00 0.76
N LEU A 109 9.88 13.85 -0.45
CA LEU A 109 9.10 13.53 -1.63
C LEU A 109 8.72 12.04 -1.63
N VAL A 110 7.43 11.73 -1.76
CA VAL A 110 6.87 10.38 -1.89
C VAL A 110 5.87 10.31 -3.04
N CYS A 111 5.59 9.11 -3.52
CA CYS A 111 4.48 8.87 -4.44
C CYS A 111 3.24 8.45 -3.63
N ALA A 112 2.13 9.15 -3.82
CA ALA A 112 0.84 8.73 -3.26
C ALA A 112 0.39 7.40 -3.90
N THR A 113 0.15 6.37 -3.07
CA THR A 113 -0.21 5.02 -3.55
C THR A 113 -1.13 4.30 -2.55
N PRO A 114 -2.46 4.48 -2.65
CA PRO A 114 -3.14 5.49 -3.46
C PRO A 114 -3.10 6.90 -2.86
N THR A 115 -2.80 7.07 -1.56
CA THR A 115 -2.70 8.36 -0.86
C THR A 115 -1.29 8.56 -0.28
N ALA A 116 -1.00 9.78 0.20
CA ALA A 116 0.25 10.06 0.91
C ALA A 116 0.34 9.30 2.24
N GLY A 117 -0.79 9.07 2.92
CA GLY A 117 -0.85 8.32 4.19
C GLY A 117 -0.52 6.84 4.05
N SER A 118 -0.77 6.25 2.87
CA SER A 118 -0.44 4.85 2.56
C SER A 118 0.78 4.69 1.64
N ALA A 119 1.50 5.77 1.34
CA ALA A 119 2.62 5.80 0.40
C ALA A 119 3.78 4.84 0.75
N GLY A 120 3.80 4.28 1.96
CA GLY A 120 4.82 3.33 2.39
C GLY A 120 4.63 1.91 1.87
N CYS A 121 3.39 1.46 1.65
CA CYS A 121 3.12 0.05 1.34
C CYS A 121 3.74 -0.39 0.00
N LEU A 122 3.36 0.25 -1.10
CA LEU A 122 3.77 -0.18 -2.44
C LEU A 122 5.28 -0.12 -2.68
N PRO A 123 6.00 0.98 -2.36
CA PRO A 123 7.46 1.02 -2.51
C PRO A 123 8.18 -0.01 -1.64
N ALA A 124 7.65 -0.27 -0.45
CA ALA A 124 8.23 -1.24 0.47
C ALA A 124 8.13 -2.67 -0.06
N VAL A 125 6.95 -3.06 -0.55
CA VAL A 125 6.74 -4.39 -1.15
C VAL A 125 7.57 -4.53 -2.42
N LEU A 126 7.56 -3.53 -3.32
CA LEU A 126 8.35 -3.53 -4.55
C LEU A 126 9.85 -3.71 -4.27
N THR A 127 10.42 -2.92 -3.36
CA THR A 127 11.87 -2.97 -3.07
C THR A 127 12.28 -4.26 -2.38
N ALA A 128 11.46 -4.80 -1.48
CA ALA A 128 11.68 -6.10 -0.86
C ALA A 128 11.51 -7.25 -1.87
N ALA A 129 10.50 -7.20 -2.74
CA ALA A 129 10.30 -8.15 -3.83
C ALA A 129 11.46 -8.11 -4.84
N THR A 130 11.93 -6.91 -5.19
CA THR A 130 13.10 -6.74 -6.07
C THR A 130 14.32 -7.47 -5.50
N GLN A 131 14.58 -7.32 -4.22
CA GLN A 131 15.68 -8.02 -3.55
C GLN A 131 15.49 -9.55 -3.50
N LYS A 132 14.25 -9.99 -3.23
CA LYS A 132 13.91 -11.42 -3.07
C LYS A 132 13.90 -12.17 -4.41
N LEU A 133 13.30 -11.57 -5.44
CA LEU A 133 13.05 -12.21 -6.74
C LEU A 133 14.08 -11.82 -7.82
N GLY A 134 14.96 -10.85 -7.53
CA GLY A 134 15.94 -10.35 -8.50
C GLY A 134 15.30 -9.55 -9.65
N LEU A 135 14.24 -8.76 -9.38
CA LEU A 135 13.51 -8.05 -10.42
C LEU A 135 14.41 -7.03 -11.14
N ASN A 136 14.47 -7.13 -12.46
CA ASN A 136 15.11 -6.12 -13.29
C ASN A 136 14.23 -4.86 -13.43
N ARG A 137 14.76 -3.82 -14.10
CA ARG A 137 14.06 -2.52 -14.23
C ARG A 137 12.71 -2.64 -14.89
N GLN A 138 12.56 -3.43 -15.95
CA GLN A 138 11.29 -3.63 -16.62
C GLN A 138 10.28 -4.32 -15.71
N GLN A 139 10.67 -5.37 -15.01
CA GLN A 139 9.83 -6.08 -14.06
C GLN A 139 9.39 -5.20 -12.89
N GLN A 140 10.22 -4.24 -12.46
CA GLN A 140 9.81 -3.24 -11.47
C GLN A 140 8.74 -2.28 -12.01
N LEU A 141 8.83 -1.89 -13.28
CA LEU A 141 7.79 -1.09 -13.95
C LEU A 141 6.50 -1.89 -14.11
N ASP A 142 6.59 -3.14 -14.54
CA ASP A 142 5.45 -4.04 -14.68
C ASP A 142 4.74 -4.25 -13.33
N PHE A 143 5.51 -4.35 -12.24
CA PHE A 143 4.98 -4.41 -10.88
C PHE A 143 4.14 -3.16 -10.55
N LEU A 144 4.64 -1.97 -10.84
CA LEU A 144 3.92 -0.71 -10.56
C LEU A 144 2.69 -0.55 -11.44
N LEU A 145 2.78 -0.90 -12.73
CA LEU A 145 1.65 -0.86 -13.66
C LEU A 145 0.56 -1.84 -13.22
N THR A 146 0.94 -3.06 -12.85
CA THR A 146 0.01 -4.05 -12.29
C THR A 146 -0.68 -3.54 -11.03
N ALA A 147 0.09 -3.01 -10.08
CA ALA A 147 -0.48 -2.42 -8.87
C ALA A 147 -1.44 -1.27 -9.18
N GLY A 148 -1.10 -0.44 -10.18
CA GLY A 148 -1.93 0.65 -10.67
C GLY A 148 -3.27 0.18 -11.20
N GLU A 149 -3.30 -0.88 -12.02
CA GLU A 149 -4.54 -1.40 -12.61
C GLU A 149 -5.49 -1.96 -11.54
N PHE A 150 -5.00 -2.80 -10.62
CA PHE A 150 -5.81 -3.27 -9.49
C PHE A 150 -6.28 -2.11 -8.59
N GLY A 151 -5.39 -1.14 -8.33
CA GLY A 151 -5.70 0.05 -7.54
C GLY A 151 -6.77 0.93 -8.18
N LEU A 152 -6.77 1.07 -9.51
CA LEU A 152 -7.76 1.82 -10.26
C LEU A 152 -9.16 1.21 -10.13
N VAL A 153 -9.28 -0.12 -10.24
CA VAL A 153 -10.57 -0.81 -10.06
C VAL A 153 -11.07 -0.65 -8.63
N ILE A 154 -10.21 -0.77 -7.62
CA ILE A 154 -10.58 -0.53 -6.22
C ILE A 154 -11.07 0.91 -6.04
N ALA A 155 -10.37 1.89 -6.60
CA ALA A 155 -10.74 3.30 -6.52
C ALA A 155 -12.08 3.62 -7.20
N ASN A 156 -12.39 2.93 -8.30
CA ASN A 156 -13.65 3.13 -9.04
C ASN A 156 -14.87 2.55 -8.30
N ASN A 157 -14.68 1.56 -7.43
CA ASN A 157 -15.77 0.84 -6.74
C ASN A 157 -15.86 1.14 -5.24
N ALA A 158 -14.76 1.62 -4.66
CA ALA A 158 -14.72 1.97 -3.25
C ALA A 158 -13.90 3.24 -3.06
N SER A 159 -14.07 3.90 -1.92
CA SER A 159 -13.18 4.99 -1.55
C SER A 159 -11.78 4.46 -1.26
N ILE A 160 -10.76 5.27 -1.61
CA ILE A 160 -9.35 5.04 -1.27
C ILE A 160 -8.84 6.07 -0.25
N SER A 161 -9.72 6.89 0.31
CA SER A 161 -9.40 7.96 1.25
C SER A 161 -9.69 7.54 2.69
N GLY A 162 -8.78 7.85 3.61
CA GLY A 162 -8.99 7.68 5.05
C GLY A 162 -10.15 8.51 5.58
N ALA A 163 -10.37 9.70 5.01
CA ALA A 163 -11.45 10.63 5.36
C ALA A 163 -12.85 10.11 4.94
N GLU A 164 -12.92 9.25 3.93
CA GLU A 164 -14.21 8.69 3.48
C GLU A 164 -14.45 7.28 4.02
N GLY A 165 -13.45 6.40 3.93
CA GLY A 165 -13.61 4.97 4.19
C GLY A 165 -12.76 4.43 5.35
N GLY A 166 -12.07 5.27 6.10
CA GLY A 166 -11.13 4.83 7.12
C GLY A 166 -9.82 4.30 6.55
N CYS A 167 -8.92 3.86 7.42
CA CYS A 167 -7.61 3.34 7.03
C CYS A 167 -7.69 2.02 6.24
N GLN A 168 -8.81 1.29 6.33
CA GLN A 168 -9.11 0.14 5.48
C GLN A 168 -9.13 0.51 4.00
N ALA A 169 -9.72 1.67 3.66
CA ALA A 169 -9.76 2.17 2.29
C ALA A 169 -8.38 2.63 1.81
N GLU A 170 -7.60 3.21 2.68
CA GLU A 170 -6.30 3.78 2.37
C GLU A 170 -5.16 2.74 2.38
N VAL A 171 -4.80 2.23 3.57
CA VAL A 171 -3.73 1.22 3.72
C VAL A 171 -4.19 -0.14 3.20
N GLY A 172 -5.48 -0.46 3.33
CA GLY A 172 -6.04 -1.70 2.79
C GLY A 172 -5.92 -1.76 1.27
N SER A 173 -6.28 -0.68 0.54
CA SER A 173 -6.10 -0.62 -0.91
C SER A 173 -4.62 -0.67 -1.31
N ALA A 174 -3.75 0.09 -0.62
CA ALA A 174 -2.32 0.08 -0.87
C ALA A 174 -1.70 -1.31 -0.71
N SER A 175 -2.08 -2.02 0.35
CA SER A 175 -1.63 -3.38 0.61
C SER A 175 -2.20 -4.38 -0.40
N ALA A 176 -3.48 -4.25 -0.78
CA ALA A 176 -4.15 -5.13 -1.73
C ALA A 176 -3.56 -5.02 -3.15
N MET A 177 -3.36 -3.79 -3.66
CA MET A 177 -2.72 -3.57 -4.96
C MET A 177 -1.27 -4.05 -4.97
N SER A 178 -0.56 -3.91 -3.84
CA SER A 178 0.80 -4.42 -3.69
C SER A 178 0.84 -5.95 -3.68
N ALA A 179 -0.13 -6.61 -3.02
CA ALA A 179 -0.24 -8.07 -2.98
C ALA A 179 -0.55 -8.66 -4.37
N ALA A 180 -1.42 -8.01 -5.15
CA ALA A 180 -1.72 -8.40 -6.52
C ALA A 180 -0.46 -8.34 -7.40
N ALA A 181 0.26 -7.22 -7.36
CA ALA A 181 1.49 -7.04 -8.12
C ALA A 181 2.59 -8.04 -7.70
N LEU A 182 2.73 -8.29 -6.39
CA LEU A 182 3.68 -9.26 -5.86
C LEU A 182 3.36 -10.68 -6.32
N THR A 183 2.08 -11.07 -6.33
CA THR A 183 1.63 -12.39 -6.78
C THR A 183 2.03 -12.62 -8.25
N LEU A 184 1.77 -11.63 -9.13
CA LEU A 184 2.15 -11.74 -10.54
C LEU A 184 3.67 -11.71 -10.73
N ALA A 185 4.40 -10.85 -10.02
CA ALA A 185 5.86 -10.78 -10.08
C ALA A 185 6.53 -12.09 -9.63
N ALA A 186 5.87 -12.84 -8.75
CA ALA A 186 6.33 -14.16 -8.30
C ALA A 186 5.88 -15.32 -9.23
N GLY A 187 5.28 -15.03 -10.38
CA GLY A 187 4.86 -16.03 -11.38
C GLY A 187 3.44 -16.56 -11.19
N GLY A 188 2.63 -15.93 -10.36
CA GLY A 188 1.21 -16.25 -10.22
C GLY A 188 0.37 -15.77 -11.40
N THR A 189 -0.89 -16.19 -11.44
CA THR A 189 -1.87 -15.81 -12.46
C THR A 189 -2.67 -14.57 -12.03
N PRO A 190 -3.34 -13.84 -12.98
CA PRO A 190 -4.27 -12.76 -12.64
C PRO A 190 -5.37 -13.19 -11.66
N TYR A 191 -5.86 -14.43 -11.78
CA TYR A 191 -6.81 -14.98 -10.83
C TYR A 191 -6.21 -15.10 -9.42
N GLN A 192 -5.01 -15.64 -9.27
CA GLN A 192 -4.33 -15.69 -7.96
C GLN A 192 -4.07 -14.28 -7.40
N ALA A 193 -3.72 -13.31 -8.25
CA ALA A 193 -3.58 -11.92 -7.83
C ALA A 193 -4.90 -11.37 -7.25
N SER A 194 -6.06 -11.68 -7.85
CA SER A 194 -7.37 -11.30 -7.29
C SER A 194 -7.66 -11.94 -5.93
N GLN A 195 -7.18 -13.18 -5.70
CA GLN A 195 -7.31 -13.85 -4.40
C GLN A 195 -6.46 -13.14 -3.32
N ALA A 196 -5.25 -12.70 -3.67
CA ALA A 196 -4.41 -11.93 -2.76
C ALA A 196 -5.09 -10.61 -2.36
N VAL A 197 -5.76 -9.92 -3.29
CA VAL A 197 -6.59 -8.73 -3.00
C VAL A 197 -7.66 -9.06 -1.96
N CYS A 198 -8.42 -10.17 -2.15
CA CYS A 198 -9.45 -10.61 -1.21
C CYS A 198 -8.88 -10.81 0.21
N PHE A 199 -7.72 -11.47 0.32
CA PHE A 199 -7.13 -11.77 1.63
C PHE A 199 -6.72 -10.51 2.36
N VAL A 200 -6.13 -9.54 1.67
CA VAL A 200 -5.74 -8.27 2.28
C VAL A 200 -6.97 -7.49 2.75
N ILE A 201 -7.92 -7.24 1.85
CA ILE A 201 -9.09 -6.39 2.18
C ILE A 201 -9.88 -7.00 3.33
N LYS A 202 -10.20 -8.31 3.30
CA LYS A 202 -10.95 -8.97 4.38
C LYS A 202 -10.29 -8.84 5.75
N ASN A 203 -8.97 -8.84 5.81
CA ASN A 203 -8.24 -8.72 7.08
C ASN A 203 -8.10 -7.26 7.56
N MET A 204 -8.42 -6.29 6.71
CA MET A 204 -8.36 -4.87 7.06
C MET A 204 -9.73 -4.21 7.22
N LEU A 205 -10.85 -4.94 7.01
CA LEU A 205 -12.20 -4.42 7.20
C LEU A 205 -12.38 -3.84 8.61
N GLY A 206 -12.93 -2.63 8.67
CA GLY A 206 -13.16 -1.91 9.92
C GLY A 206 -11.94 -1.16 10.47
N LEU A 207 -10.80 -1.16 9.79
CA LEU A 207 -9.65 -0.38 10.22
C LEU A 207 -9.93 1.12 10.07
N ILE A 208 -10.08 1.80 11.21
CA ILE A 208 -10.41 3.22 11.31
C ILE A 208 -9.21 4.12 10.94
N CYS A 209 -9.48 5.39 10.61
CA CYS A 209 -8.45 6.41 10.42
C CYS A 209 -8.50 7.41 11.60
N ASP A 210 -7.54 7.30 12.52
CA ASP A 210 -7.51 7.99 13.81
C ASP A 210 -6.12 8.63 14.10
N PRO A 211 -5.58 9.46 13.18
CA PRO A 211 -4.23 10.01 13.31
C PRO A 211 -4.13 10.95 14.51
N VAL A 212 -3.12 10.72 15.36
CA VAL A 212 -2.82 11.56 16.52
C VAL A 212 -2.46 12.97 16.05
N ALA A 213 -3.09 13.96 16.63
CA ALA A 213 -2.95 15.37 16.25
C ALA A 213 -3.29 15.68 14.78
N GLY A 214 -4.02 14.79 14.08
CA GLY A 214 -4.32 14.89 12.66
C GLY A 214 -3.10 14.68 11.74
N LEU A 215 -1.97 14.22 12.28
CA LEU A 215 -0.72 14.06 11.53
C LEU A 215 -0.57 12.61 11.00
N VAL A 216 -0.09 12.50 9.75
CA VAL A 216 0.16 11.20 9.09
C VAL A 216 1.44 10.56 9.65
N GLU A 217 1.46 10.35 10.97
CA GLU A 217 2.62 9.82 11.69
C GLU A 217 2.22 8.65 12.60
N VAL A 218 1.37 8.88 13.61
CA VAL A 218 0.87 7.86 14.54
C VAL A 218 -0.64 7.70 14.34
N PRO A 219 -1.10 6.50 13.97
CA PRO A 219 -0.40 5.20 13.82
C PRO A 219 0.10 4.90 12.39
N CYS A 220 0.00 5.83 11.46
CA CYS A 220 0.15 5.62 10.01
C CYS A 220 1.47 4.93 9.64
N VAL A 221 2.60 5.34 10.22
CA VAL A 221 3.92 4.74 9.97
C VAL A 221 3.91 3.22 10.22
N LYS A 222 3.34 2.79 11.36
CA LYS A 222 3.30 1.37 11.73
C LYS A 222 2.22 0.60 10.97
N ARG A 223 1.11 1.24 10.60
CA ARG A 223 0.07 0.62 9.75
C ARG A 223 0.59 0.31 8.35
N ASN A 224 1.39 1.18 7.75
CA ASN A 224 2.04 0.89 6.47
C ASN A 224 2.99 -0.31 6.57
N ALA A 225 3.76 -0.42 7.65
CA ALA A 225 4.63 -1.58 7.89
C ALA A 225 3.83 -2.90 7.95
N MET A 226 2.71 -2.90 8.66
CA MET A 226 1.82 -4.06 8.72
C MET A 226 1.16 -4.34 7.38
N GLY A 227 0.69 -3.30 6.67
CA GLY A 227 0.12 -3.44 5.32
C GLY A 227 1.10 -4.05 4.32
N ALA A 228 2.35 -3.60 4.31
CA ALA A 228 3.40 -4.19 3.48
C ALA A 228 3.67 -5.67 3.86
N SER A 229 3.62 -6.01 5.14
CA SER A 229 3.79 -7.40 5.61
C SER A 229 2.62 -8.28 5.19
N TYR A 230 1.39 -7.79 5.27
CA TYR A 230 0.19 -8.51 4.83
C TYR A 230 0.23 -8.83 3.32
N ALA A 231 0.78 -7.93 2.50
CA ALA A 231 0.90 -8.15 1.07
C ALA A 231 1.72 -9.42 0.75
N PHE A 232 2.81 -9.68 1.47
CA PHE A 232 3.62 -10.89 1.28
C PHE A 232 2.86 -12.15 1.68
N VAL A 233 2.24 -12.16 2.85
CA VAL A 233 1.48 -13.32 3.33
C VAL A 233 0.28 -13.61 2.42
N ALA A 234 -0.42 -12.57 1.96
CA ALA A 234 -1.55 -12.71 1.04
C ALA A 234 -1.12 -13.28 -0.32
N ALA A 235 0.02 -12.80 -0.86
CA ALA A 235 0.59 -13.34 -2.10
C ALA A 235 0.98 -14.82 -1.95
N ASP A 236 1.66 -15.20 -0.87
CA ASP A 236 2.03 -16.59 -0.60
C ASP A 236 0.81 -17.50 -0.48
N MET A 237 -0.25 -17.06 0.21
CA MET A 237 -1.51 -17.80 0.32
C MET A 237 -2.14 -18.02 -1.06
N ALA A 238 -2.19 -16.97 -1.90
CA ALA A 238 -2.75 -17.06 -3.25
C ALA A 238 -1.92 -17.97 -4.16
N LEU A 239 -0.59 -17.86 -4.12
CA LEU A 239 0.34 -18.73 -4.86
C LEU A 239 0.23 -20.20 -4.43
N ALA A 240 -0.06 -20.44 -3.15
CA ALA A 240 -0.32 -21.78 -2.62
C ALA A 240 -1.67 -22.37 -3.08
N GLY A 241 -2.48 -21.62 -3.83
CA GLY A 241 -3.78 -22.04 -4.33
C GLY A 241 -4.92 -21.91 -3.32
N ILE A 242 -4.74 -21.11 -2.25
CA ILE A 242 -5.84 -20.81 -1.33
C ILE A 242 -6.78 -19.82 -2.00
N GLU A 243 -8.08 -20.05 -1.86
CA GLU A 243 -9.11 -19.24 -2.50
C GLU A 243 -10.06 -18.59 -1.49
N SER A 244 -10.51 -17.39 -1.83
CA SER A 244 -11.59 -16.71 -1.13
C SER A 244 -12.93 -17.32 -1.48
N LYS A 245 -13.78 -17.58 -0.49
CA LYS A 245 -15.18 -18.01 -0.74
C LYS A 245 -16.08 -16.85 -1.15
N ILE A 246 -15.69 -15.62 -0.84
CA ILE A 246 -16.40 -14.41 -1.28
C ILE A 246 -15.66 -13.85 -2.49
N PRO A 247 -16.34 -13.60 -3.61
CA PRO A 247 -15.74 -13.01 -4.81
C PRO A 247 -15.09 -11.65 -4.53
N VAL A 248 -14.05 -11.31 -5.29
CA VAL A 248 -13.22 -10.12 -5.04
C VAL A 248 -14.02 -8.82 -5.11
N ASP A 249 -14.94 -8.70 -6.07
CA ASP A 249 -15.72 -7.48 -6.23
C ASP A 249 -16.72 -7.29 -5.07
N GLU A 250 -17.28 -8.38 -4.52
CA GLU A 250 -18.10 -8.35 -3.31
C GLU A 250 -17.26 -7.98 -2.07
N VAL A 251 -16.00 -8.39 -2.00
CA VAL A 251 -15.09 -8.00 -0.91
C VAL A 251 -14.77 -6.50 -0.97
N ILE A 252 -14.61 -5.94 -2.18
CA ILE A 252 -14.41 -4.49 -2.39
C ILE A 252 -15.69 -3.72 -2.00
N ASP A 253 -16.86 -4.20 -2.42
CA ASP A 253 -18.14 -3.60 -2.03
C ASP A 253 -18.35 -3.63 -0.51
N ALA A 254 -18.01 -4.75 0.15
CA ALA A 254 -18.06 -4.83 1.60
C ALA A 254 -17.14 -3.79 2.28
N MET A 255 -15.95 -3.54 1.73
CA MET A 255 -15.06 -2.49 2.21
C MET A 255 -15.70 -1.10 2.08
N TYR A 256 -16.35 -0.81 0.96
CA TYR A 256 -17.08 0.43 0.74
C TYR A 256 -18.22 0.61 1.75
N GLN A 257 -19.05 -0.43 1.95
CA GLN A 257 -20.18 -0.41 2.89
C GLN A 257 -19.72 -0.21 4.33
N VAL A 258 -18.68 -0.95 4.76
CA VAL A 258 -18.08 -0.79 6.09
C VAL A 258 -17.52 0.62 6.26
N GLY A 259 -16.77 1.13 5.29
CA GLY A 259 -16.24 2.50 5.31
C GLY A 259 -17.32 3.55 5.43
N SER A 260 -18.39 3.44 4.63
CA SER A 260 -19.52 4.34 4.63
C SER A 260 -20.28 4.34 5.97
N SER A 261 -20.25 3.24 6.72
CA SER A 261 -20.89 3.09 8.02
C SER A 261 -20.05 3.59 9.20
N LEU A 262 -18.75 3.88 8.99
CA LEU A 262 -17.89 4.38 10.06
C LEU A 262 -18.37 5.74 10.56
N PRO A 263 -18.43 5.97 11.90
CA PRO A 263 -18.64 7.30 12.47
C PRO A 263 -17.59 8.32 12.00
N THR A 264 -17.97 9.59 11.86
CA THR A 264 -17.08 10.69 11.47
C THR A 264 -15.81 10.75 12.33
N ALA A 265 -15.92 10.47 13.64
CA ALA A 265 -14.78 10.44 14.55
C ALA A 265 -13.68 9.42 14.18
N PHE A 266 -13.96 8.48 13.27
CA PHE A 266 -13.03 7.44 12.80
C PHE A 266 -12.60 7.62 11.33
N ARG A 267 -12.87 8.80 10.78
CA ARG A 267 -12.57 9.17 9.38
C ARG A 267 -11.57 10.33 9.30
N GLU A 268 -10.38 10.16 9.85
CA GLU A 268 -9.27 11.14 9.76
C GLU A 268 -9.51 12.49 10.46
N THR A 269 -10.52 12.58 11.33
CA THR A 269 -10.87 13.83 12.02
C THR A 269 -10.05 14.10 13.28
N ALA A 270 -9.24 13.16 13.73
CA ALA A 270 -8.57 13.19 15.04
C ALA A 270 -9.52 13.32 16.26
N GLU A 271 -10.81 13.04 16.08
CA GLU A 271 -11.83 13.15 17.14
C GLU A 271 -12.02 11.86 17.93
N GLY A 272 -11.64 10.69 17.35
CA GLY A 272 -11.84 9.37 17.94
C GLY A 272 -10.58 8.51 17.96
N GLY A 273 -10.73 7.26 18.40
CA GLY A 273 -9.67 6.27 18.39
C GLY A 273 -8.44 6.68 19.19
N LEU A 274 -7.25 6.42 18.65
CA LEU A 274 -5.95 6.75 19.27
C LEU A 274 -5.79 8.25 19.53
N ALA A 275 -6.27 9.10 18.61
CA ALA A 275 -6.20 10.54 18.74
C ALA A 275 -6.97 11.06 19.96
N ALA A 276 -8.07 10.39 20.33
CA ALA A 276 -8.90 10.78 21.47
C ALA A 276 -8.44 10.24 22.82
N THR A 277 -7.39 9.41 22.85
CA THR A 277 -6.83 8.93 24.12
C THR A 277 -6.22 10.07 24.94
N PRO A 278 -6.11 9.96 26.27
CA PRO A 278 -5.46 10.99 27.09
C PRO A 278 -4.05 11.35 26.58
N THR A 279 -3.26 10.35 26.20
CA THR A 279 -1.93 10.57 25.62
C THR A 279 -2.00 11.26 24.26
N GLY A 280 -2.93 10.85 23.38
CA GLY A 280 -3.12 11.48 22.07
C GLY A 280 -3.45 12.97 22.19
N ARG A 281 -4.36 13.31 23.11
CA ARG A 281 -4.71 14.73 23.41
C ARG A 281 -3.55 15.54 23.98
N ASN A 282 -2.75 14.94 24.87
CA ASN A 282 -1.58 15.62 25.42
C ASN A 282 -0.52 15.88 24.33
N LEU A 283 -0.24 14.90 23.47
CA LEU A 283 0.66 15.07 22.34
C LEU A 283 0.18 16.17 21.38
N GLN A 284 -1.13 16.22 21.10
CA GLN A 284 -1.69 17.31 20.28
C GLN A 284 -1.43 18.69 20.89
N LYS A 285 -1.64 18.83 22.22
CA LYS A 285 -1.36 20.10 22.92
C LYS A 285 0.14 20.47 22.90
N GLU A 286 1.02 19.49 23.09
CA GLU A 286 2.46 19.71 23.02
C GLU A 286 2.91 20.20 21.64
N ILE A 287 2.32 19.66 20.56
CA ILE A 287 2.67 20.01 19.18
C ILE A 287 2.16 21.38 18.77
N PHE A 288 0.92 21.70 19.14
CA PHE A 288 0.24 22.92 18.66
C PHE A 288 0.15 24.04 19.72
N GLY A 289 0.51 23.76 20.97
CA GLY A 289 0.50 24.75 22.05
C GLY A 289 -0.89 25.13 22.58
N GLU A 290 -1.87 24.24 22.45
CA GLU A 290 -3.26 24.45 22.86
C GLU A 290 -3.62 23.71 24.16
#